data_add013a7fc85d97cf3991c74ed1e5fa7
#
_entry.id   add013a7fc85d97cf3991c74ed1e5fa7
#
_cell.length_a   1.000
_cell.length_b   1.000
_cell.length_c   1.000
_cell.angle_alpha   90.00
_cell.angle_beta   90.00
_cell.angle_gamma   90.00
#
_symmetry.space_group_name_H-M   'P 1'
#
loop_
_entity.id
_entity.type
_entity.pdbx_description
1 polymer ?
#
loop_
_entity_poly.entity_id
_entity_poly.type
_entity_poly.pdbx_seq_one_letter_code
_entity_poly.pdbx_strand_id
1 'polypeptide(L)'
;MSSATSDRMTRQELRAGLSLASIFALRMLGLFLILPVFAVAAGKLPGGDNLTLVGIALGIYGLTQAALQLPFGMASDRYGRKRVIVIGLLIFAAGSFIAAAAPDIYWTIFGRALQGAGAISAAVTALAADLTREQHRTKVMALIGSSIGLMFALSLVAAPALNAVIGLSGIFILTGLLALVYFGSIVVLQQ
;
A
#
# COMPACT_ATOMS: atom_id res chain seq x y z
N MET A 1 41.75 12.92 -16.07
CA MET A 1 41.31 13.30 -14.70
C MET A 1 39.91 12.76 -14.53
N SER A 2 39.81 11.59 -13.89
CA SER A 2 38.52 10.97 -13.58
C SER A 2 37.88 11.79 -12.47
N SER A 3 36.75 12.46 -12.77
CA SER A 3 35.91 13.08 -11.75
C SER A 3 35.38 11.97 -10.86
N ALA A 4 35.87 11.88 -9.64
CA ALA A 4 35.35 11.01 -8.62
C ALA A 4 33.85 11.36 -8.47
N THR A 5 32.98 10.58 -9.12
CA THR A 5 31.53 10.65 -8.92
C THR A 5 31.30 10.39 -7.44
N SER A 6 30.83 11.40 -6.72
CA SER A 6 30.57 11.33 -5.29
C SER A 6 29.82 10.05 -4.96
N ASP A 7 30.40 9.16 -4.18
CA ASP A 7 29.79 7.89 -3.71
C ASP A 7 28.58 8.14 -2.76
N ARG A 8 28.24 9.40 -2.54
CA ARG A 8 27.10 9.82 -1.74
C ARG A 8 25.87 10.06 -2.63
N MET A 9 24.70 9.66 -2.14
CA MET A 9 23.43 10.00 -2.75
C MET A 9 23.25 11.51 -2.79
N THR A 10 22.72 12.03 -3.91
CA THR A 10 22.32 13.43 -4.00
C THR A 10 21.11 13.70 -3.09
N ARG A 11 20.92 14.97 -2.71
CA ARG A 11 19.71 15.36 -1.94
C ARG A 11 18.40 15.01 -2.68
N GLN A 12 18.43 15.06 -4.00
CA GLN A 12 17.27 14.72 -4.83
C GLN A 12 16.99 13.21 -4.80
N GLU A 13 18.01 12.36 -4.94
CA GLU A 13 17.86 10.90 -4.82
C GLU A 13 17.37 10.49 -3.42
N LEU A 14 17.90 11.12 -2.37
CA LEU A 14 17.48 10.85 -1.01
C LEU A 14 16.01 11.25 -0.78
N ARG A 15 15.61 12.44 -1.25
CA ARG A 15 14.20 12.89 -1.16
C ARG A 15 13.26 11.98 -1.93
N ALA A 16 13.62 11.60 -3.17
CA ALA A 16 12.84 10.66 -3.97
C ALA A 16 12.72 9.31 -3.26
N GLY A 17 13.83 8.75 -2.77
CA GLY A 17 13.85 7.49 -2.03
C GLY A 17 12.98 7.53 -0.77
N LEU A 18 13.08 8.58 0.04
CA LEU A 18 12.26 8.75 1.24
C LEU A 18 10.76 8.91 0.91
N SER A 19 10.42 9.69 -0.11
CA SER A 19 9.03 9.87 -0.53
C SER A 19 8.42 8.54 -1.02
N LEU A 20 9.15 7.78 -1.82
CA LEU A 20 8.68 6.48 -2.31
C LEU A 20 8.62 5.43 -1.21
N ALA A 21 9.61 5.40 -0.31
CA ALA A 21 9.60 4.54 0.87
C ALA A 21 8.40 4.85 1.77
N SER A 22 8.05 6.13 1.96
CA SER A 22 6.88 6.51 2.77
C SER A 22 5.55 6.12 2.11
N ILE A 23 5.43 6.16 0.77
CA ILE A 23 4.26 5.64 0.05
C ILE A 23 4.09 4.13 0.32
N PHE A 24 5.18 3.36 0.19
CA PHE A 24 5.16 1.94 0.52
C PHE A 24 4.83 1.68 1.99
N ALA A 25 5.51 2.41 2.89
CA ALA A 25 5.36 2.27 4.32
C ALA A 25 3.88 2.38 4.75
N LEU A 26 3.22 3.43 4.33
CA LEU A 26 1.85 3.68 4.79
C LEU A 26 0.82 2.81 4.09
N ARG A 27 1.04 2.46 2.83
CA ARG A 27 0.21 1.44 2.18
C ARG A 27 0.32 0.10 2.91
N MET A 28 1.54 -0.29 3.29
CA MET A 28 1.77 -1.52 4.04
C MET A 28 1.27 -1.43 5.48
N LEU A 29 1.38 -0.28 6.12
CA LEU A 29 0.78 -0.04 7.43
C LEU A 29 -0.73 -0.35 7.40
N GLY A 30 -1.47 0.21 6.44
CA GLY A 30 -2.89 -0.06 6.30
C GLY A 30 -3.22 -1.53 6.08
N LEU A 31 -2.45 -2.23 5.25
CA LEU A 31 -2.60 -3.67 5.06
C LEU A 31 -2.32 -4.45 6.33
N PHE A 32 -1.20 -4.17 6.98
CA PHE A 32 -0.74 -4.93 8.15
C PHE A 32 -1.57 -4.66 9.41
N LEU A 33 -2.18 -3.47 9.54
CA LEU A 33 -3.12 -3.19 10.63
C LEU A 33 -4.37 -4.09 10.61
N ILE A 34 -4.77 -4.53 9.42
CA ILE A 34 -5.95 -5.38 9.25
C ILE A 34 -5.64 -6.84 9.64
N LEU A 35 -4.47 -7.36 9.25
CA LEU A 35 -4.14 -8.78 9.35
C LEU A 35 -4.33 -9.38 10.75
N PRO A 36 -3.78 -8.80 11.84
CA PRO A 36 -3.84 -9.44 13.16
C PRO A 36 -5.23 -9.38 13.83
N VAL A 37 -6.08 -8.47 13.39
CA VAL A 37 -7.39 -8.25 14.04
C VAL A 37 -8.58 -8.71 13.18
N PHE A 38 -8.35 -8.93 11.87
CA PHE A 38 -9.42 -9.18 10.93
C PHE A 38 -10.25 -10.41 11.25
N ALA A 39 -9.61 -11.55 11.53
CA ALA A 39 -10.32 -12.79 11.79
C ALA A 39 -11.28 -12.70 12.98
N VAL A 40 -10.86 -12.02 14.05
CA VAL A 40 -11.68 -11.81 15.25
C VAL A 40 -12.76 -10.77 15.01
N ALA A 41 -12.44 -9.68 14.34
CA ALA A 41 -13.38 -8.60 14.08
C ALA A 41 -14.42 -8.98 13.01
N ALA A 42 -14.05 -9.74 12.01
CA ALA A 42 -14.94 -10.23 10.96
C ALA A 42 -16.02 -11.19 11.50
N GLY A 43 -15.74 -11.92 12.58
CA GLY A 43 -16.73 -12.78 13.23
C GLY A 43 -17.97 -12.02 13.77
N LYS A 44 -17.90 -10.69 13.88
CA LYS A 44 -19.03 -9.82 14.25
C LYS A 44 -19.89 -9.41 13.05
N LEU A 45 -19.43 -9.64 11.83
CA LEU A 45 -20.17 -9.33 10.61
C LEU A 45 -21.08 -10.49 10.23
N PRO A 46 -22.25 -10.22 9.62
CA PRO A 46 -23.07 -11.28 9.01
C PRO A 46 -22.25 -12.10 8.01
N GLY A 47 -22.24 -13.44 8.20
CA GLY A 47 -21.42 -14.37 7.42
C GLY A 47 -19.96 -14.49 7.86
N GLY A 48 -19.53 -13.74 8.88
CA GLY A 48 -18.17 -13.78 9.42
C GLY A 48 -17.88 -14.97 10.36
N ASP A 49 -18.89 -15.76 10.69
CA ASP A 49 -18.79 -17.05 11.36
C ASP A 49 -18.21 -18.15 10.44
N ASN A 50 -18.31 -17.94 9.13
CA ASN A 50 -17.73 -18.84 8.13
C ASN A 50 -16.24 -18.53 7.92
N LEU A 51 -15.38 -19.36 8.52
CA LEU A 51 -13.91 -19.20 8.44
C LEU A 51 -13.37 -19.25 7.00
N THR A 52 -14.05 -19.94 6.09
CA THR A 52 -13.69 -19.95 4.66
C THR A 52 -13.86 -18.58 4.04
N LEU A 53 -14.99 -17.90 4.32
CA LEU A 53 -15.22 -16.53 3.83
C LEU A 53 -14.24 -15.53 4.44
N VAL A 54 -13.92 -15.67 5.72
CA VAL A 54 -12.89 -14.87 6.39
C VAL A 54 -11.52 -15.07 5.73
N GLY A 55 -11.15 -16.33 5.43
CA GLY A 55 -9.93 -16.65 4.71
C GLY A 55 -9.90 -16.06 3.29
N ILE A 56 -11.02 -16.12 2.57
CA ILE A 56 -11.15 -15.49 1.25
C ILE A 56 -10.98 -13.97 1.37
N ALA A 57 -11.62 -13.32 2.34
CA ALA A 57 -11.51 -11.88 2.55
C ALA A 57 -10.06 -11.43 2.83
N LEU A 58 -9.28 -12.24 3.53
CA LEU A 58 -7.85 -11.99 3.74
C LEU A 58 -7.03 -12.22 2.47
N GLY A 59 -7.26 -13.36 1.80
CA GLY A 59 -6.46 -13.79 0.64
C GLY A 59 -6.74 -13.04 -0.65
N ILE A 60 -7.99 -12.58 -0.85
CA ILE A 60 -8.42 -11.95 -2.11
C ILE A 60 -7.63 -10.68 -2.42
N TYR A 61 -7.22 -9.92 -1.42
CA TYR A 61 -6.36 -8.76 -1.58
C TYR A 61 -5.03 -9.16 -2.26
N GLY A 62 -4.36 -10.18 -1.73
CA GLY A 62 -3.09 -10.65 -2.29
C GLY A 62 -3.25 -11.24 -3.68
N LEU A 63 -4.34 -11.97 -3.92
CA LEU A 63 -4.64 -12.59 -5.22
C LEU A 63 -4.86 -11.52 -6.31
N THR A 64 -5.71 -10.53 -6.05
CA THR A 64 -5.98 -9.44 -7.01
C THR A 64 -4.73 -8.57 -7.23
N GLN A 65 -3.97 -8.31 -6.16
CA GLN A 65 -2.70 -7.60 -6.27
C GLN A 65 -1.71 -8.37 -7.16
N ALA A 66 -1.53 -9.66 -6.94
CA ALA A 66 -0.62 -10.49 -7.74
C ALA A 66 -1.05 -10.55 -9.21
N ALA A 67 -2.33 -10.77 -9.48
CA ALA A 67 -2.88 -10.84 -10.83
C ALA A 67 -2.72 -9.51 -11.60
N LEU A 68 -2.90 -8.37 -10.92
CA LEU A 68 -2.85 -7.05 -11.54
C LEU A 68 -1.47 -6.38 -11.48
N GLN A 69 -0.51 -6.95 -10.76
CA GLN A 69 0.85 -6.42 -10.64
C GLN A 69 1.52 -6.23 -12.01
N LEU A 70 1.42 -7.23 -12.88
CA LEU A 70 2.01 -7.20 -14.22
C LEU A 70 1.26 -6.21 -15.15
N PRO A 71 -0.09 -6.26 -15.29
CA PRO A 71 -0.83 -5.25 -16.04
C PRO A 71 -0.57 -3.80 -15.60
N PHE A 72 -0.54 -3.53 -14.29
CA PHE A 72 -0.23 -2.20 -13.77
C PHE A 72 1.23 -1.80 -14.05
N GLY A 73 2.17 -2.74 -13.98
CA GLY A 73 3.57 -2.52 -14.38
C GLY A 73 3.65 -2.06 -15.83
N MET A 74 3.08 -2.82 -16.76
CA MET A 74 3.05 -2.48 -18.21
C MET A 74 2.31 -1.17 -18.48
N ALA A 75 1.17 -0.94 -17.81
CA ALA A 75 0.45 0.31 -17.92
C ALA A 75 1.29 1.50 -17.46
N SER A 76 2.11 1.33 -16.41
CA SER A 76 2.98 2.37 -15.89
C SER A 76 4.12 2.73 -16.85
N ASP A 77 4.60 1.76 -17.65
CA ASP A 77 5.59 2.00 -18.71
C ASP A 77 4.97 2.80 -19.88
N ARG A 78 3.72 2.51 -20.21
CA ARG A 78 3.03 3.10 -21.38
C ARG A 78 2.39 4.46 -21.08
N TYR A 79 1.73 4.60 -19.93
CA TYR A 79 0.93 5.79 -19.57
C TYR A 79 1.62 6.72 -18.58
N GLY A 80 2.79 6.32 -18.10
CA GLY A 80 3.61 7.04 -17.11
C GLY A 80 3.42 6.57 -15.68
N ARG A 81 4.54 6.43 -14.97
CA ARG A 81 4.62 5.88 -13.61
C ARG A 81 3.65 6.56 -12.63
N LYS A 82 3.73 7.90 -12.57
CA LYS A 82 2.95 8.70 -11.61
C LYS A 82 1.44 8.57 -11.81
N ARG A 83 0.97 8.58 -13.06
CA ARG A 83 -0.47 8.45 -13.38
C ARG A 83 -1.02 7.12 -12.90
N VAL A 84 -0.31 6.04 -13.14
CA VAL A 84 -0.72 4.70 -12.74
C VAL A 84 -0.70 4.54 -11.21
N ILE A 85 0.29 5.12 -10.54
CA ILE A 85 0.34 5.15 -9.06
C ILE A 85 -0.88 5.89 -8.50
N VAL A 86 -1.22 7.05 -9.04
CA VAL A 86 -2.39 7.84 -8.65
C VAL A 86 -3.69 7.04 -8.82
N ILE A 87 -3.90 6.42 -9.98
CA ILE A 87 -5.08 5.60 -10.25
C ILE A 87 -5.15 4.43 -9.27
N GLY A 88 -4.05 3.73 -9.05
CA GLY A 88 -3.98 2.62 -8.13
C GLY A 88 -4.27 3.02 -6.67
N LEU A 89 -3.79 4.18 -6.22
CA LEU A 89 -4.11 4.72 -4.88
C LEU A 89 -5.60 5.07 -4.74
N LEU A 90 -6.23 5.61 -5.79
CA LEU A 90 -7.66 5.90 -5.77
C LEU A 90 -8.50 4.61 -5.72
N ILE A 91 -8.12 3.58 -6.49
CA ILE A 91 -8.77 2.27 -6.45
C ILE A 91 -8.61 1.65 -5.06
N PHE A 92 -7.42 1.73 -4.48
CA PHE A 92 -7.14 1.23 -3.13
C PHE A 92 -7.98 1.97 -2.07
N ALA A 93 -8.08 3.30 -2.15
CA ALA A 93 -8.90 4.10 -1.25
C ALA A 93 -10.39 3.76 -1.38
N ALA A 94 -10.90 3.64 -2.61
CA ALA A 94 -12.29 3.25 -2.86
C ALA A 94 -12.59 1.86 -2.25
N GLY A 95 -11.71 0.88 -2.46
CA GLY A 95 -11.83 -0.45 -1.84
C GLY A 95 -11.82 -0.39 -0.31
N SER A 96 -11.00 0.48 0.28
CA SER A 96 -10.94 0.69 1.72
C SER A 96 -12.25 1.24 2.28
N PHE A 97 -12.83 2.26 1.64
CA PHE A 97 -14.12 2.83 2.07
C PHE A 97 -15.29 1.86 1.88
N ILE A 98 -15.29 1.07 0.80
CA ILE A 98 -16.29 0.01 0.59
C ILE A 98 -16.19 -1.03 1.71
N ALA A 99 -14.98 -1.49 2.04
CA ALA A 99 -14.78 -2.43 3.13
C ALA A 99 -15.14 -1.84 4.50
N ALA A 100 -14.94 -0.54 4.71
CA ALA A 100 -15.33 0.17 5.92
C ALA A 100 -16.85 0.24 6.11
N ALA A 101 -17.59 0.43 5.01
CA ALA A 101 -19.06 0.52 5.00
C ALA A 101 -19.73 -0.84 4.78
N ALA A 102 -18.97 -1.94 4.72
CA ALA A 102 -19.48 -3.26 4.42
C ALA A 102 -20.53 -3.75 5.45
N PRO A 103 -21.76 -4.08 5.04
CA PRO A 103 -22.78 -4.60 5.94
C PRO A 103 -22.57 -6.09 6.28
N ASP A 104 -21.79 -6.81 5.49
CA ASP A 104 -21.51 -8.23 5.60
C ASP A 104 -20.12 -8.62 5.08
N ILE A 105 -19.78 -9.90 5.23
CA ILE A 105 -18.48 -10.43 4.80
C ILE A 105 -18.30 -10.38 3.27
N TYR A 106 -19.36 -10.47 2.47
CA TYR A 106 -19.26 -10.46 1.00
C TYR A 106 -18.85 -9.07 0.48
N TRP A 107 -19.45 -8.01 1.03
CA TRP A 107 -19.05 -6.63 0.73
C TRP A 107 -17.62 -6.34 1.21
N THR A 108 -17.22 -6.93 2.34
CA THR A 108 -15.83 -6.85 2.80
C THR A 108 -14.89 -7.53 1.80
N ILE A 109 -15.22 -8.73 1.30
CA ILE A 109 -14.46 -9.43 0.26
C ILE A 109 -14.32 -8.56 -1.00
N PHE A 110 -15.42 -7.95 -1.45
CA PHE A 110 -15.41 -7.07 -2.62
C PHE A 110 -14.49 -5.85 -2.40
N GLY A 111 -14.62 -5.16 -1.27
CA GLY A 111 -13.75 -4.04 -0.91
C GLY A 111 -12.27 -4.44 -0.85
N ARG A 112 -11.97 -5.62 -0.29
CA ARG A 112 -10.62 -6.19 -0.21
C ARG A 112 -10.07 -6.55 -1.59
N ALA A 113 -10.89 -7.10 -2.47
CA ALA A 113 -10.50 -7.37 -3.86
C ALA A 113 -10.14 -6.06 -4.59
N LEU A 114 -10.95 -5.01 -4.39
CA LEU A 114 -10.70 -3.70 -4.99
C LEU A 114 -9.45 -3.02 -4.39
N GLN A 115 -9.22 -3.15 -3.07
CA GLN A 115 -7.96 -2.70 -2.46
C GLN A 115 -6.74 -3.36 -3.13
N GLY A 116 -6.79 -4.68 -3.34
CA GLY A 116 -5.72 -5.42 -4.03
C GLY A 116 -5.57 -5.00 -5.49
N ALA A 117 -6.68 -4.64 -6.17
CA ALA A 117 -6.66 -4.14 -7.54
C ALA A 117 -5.86 -2.83 -7.70
N GLY A 118 -5.67 -2.07 -6.63
CA GLY A 118 -4.75 -0.93 -6.62
C GLY A 118 -3.26 -1.34 -6.59
N ALA A 119 -2.83 -2.25 -7.46
CA ALA A 119 -1.51 -2.90 -7.48
C ALA A 119 -0.38 -1.95 -7.94
N ILE A 120 -0.02 -0.96 -7.13
CA ILE A 120 0.97 0.07 -7.48
C ILE A 120 2.44 -0.33 -7.23
N SER A 121 2.69 -1.47 -6.59
CA SER A 121 4.05 -1.82 -6.15
C SER A 121 5.06 -1.86 -7.29
N ALA A 122 4.71 -2.43 -8.46
CA ALA A 122 5.57 -2.45 -9.63
C ALA A 122 5.88 -1.03 -10.14
N ALA A 123 4.85 -0.18 -10.25
CA ALA A 123 5.01 1.19 -10.73
C ALA A 123 5.86 2.04 -9.78
N VAL A 124 5.70 1.89 -8.46
CA VAL A 124 6.50 2.62 -7.45
C VAL A 124 7.94 2.15 -7.44
N THR A 125 8.18 0.83 -7.53
CA THR A 125 9.53 0.26 -7.62
C THR A 125 10.25 0.73 -8.88
N ALA A 126 9.55 0.74 -10.01
CA ALA A 126 10.09 1.23 -11.27
C ALA A 126 10.39 2.74 -11.21
N LEU A 127 9.49 3.54 -10.62
CA LEU A 127 9.74 4.97 -10.41
C LEU A 127 10.95 5.21 -9.49
N ALA A 128 11.15 4.39 -8.48
CA ALA A 128 12.33 4.47 -7.62
C ALA A 128 13.62 4.20 -8.40
N ALA A 129 13.61 3.20 -9.29
CA ALA A 129 14.74 2.90 -10.16
C ALA A 129 15.01 4.04 -11.17
N ASP A 130 13.95 4.65 -11.73
CA ASP A 130 14.08 5.76 -12.69
C ASP A 130 14.65 7.04 -12.05
N LEU A 131 14.34 7.30 -10.79
CA LEU A 131 14.78 8.50 -10.05
C LEU A 131 16.12 8.33 -9.33
N THR A 132 16.74 7.16 -9.41
CA THR A 132 17.96 6.84 -8.66
C THR A 132 19.04 6.33 -9.61
N ARG A 133 20.27 6.85 -9.48
CA ARG A 133 21.43 6.35 -10.22
C ARG A 133 21.65 4.86 -9.91
N GLU A 134 22.10 4.11 -10.89
CA GLU A 134 22.27 2.66 -10.80
C GLU A 134 23.05 2.21 -9.56
N GLN A 135 24.14 2.90 -9.24
CA GLN A 135 24.96 2.65 -8.05
C GLN A 135 24.24 2.82 -6.71
N HIS A 136 23.11 3.53 -6.67
CA HIS A 136 22.33 3.80 -5.44
C HIS A 136 20.99 3.10 -5.39
N ARG A 137 20.58 2.38 -6.46
CA ARG A 137 19.30 1.64 -6.52
C ARG A 137 19.15 0.65 -5.37
N THR A 138 20.21 -0.10 -5.06
CA THR A 138 20.21 -1.05 -3.94
C THR A 138 19.95 -0.36 -2.60
N LYS A 139 20.53 0.82 -2.36
CA LYS A 139 20.30 1.59 -1.14
C LYS A 139 18.85 2.06 -1.02
N VAL A 140 18.24 2.53 -2.13
CA VAL A 140 16.82 2.94 -2.15
C VAL A 140 15.89 1.74 -1.98
N MET A 141 16.17 0.61 -2.61
CA MET A 141 15.38 -0.62 -2.43
C MET A 141 15.48 -1.15 -0.99
N ALA A 142 16.67 -1.07 -0.38
CA ALA A 142 16.85 -1.41 1.03
C ALA A 142 16.04 -0.48 1.96
N LEU A 143 16.01 0.82 1.67
CA LEU A 143 15.20 1.79 2.42
C LEU A 143 13.70 1.46 2.33
N ILE A 144 13.20 1.14 1.13
CA ILE A 144 11.81 0.69 0.92
C ILE A 144 11.54 -0.59 1.71
N GLY A 145 12.40 -1.60 1.58
CA GLY A 145 12.23 -2.88 2.29
C GLY A 145 12.25 -2.71 3.81
N SER A 146 13.16 -1.91 4.34
CA SER A 146 13.24 -1.60 5.78
C SER A 146 11.99 -0.88 6.28
N SER A 147 11.45 0.05 5.48
CA SER A 147 10.20 0.75 5.84
C SER A 147 9.00 -0.20 5.90
N ILE A 148 8.91 -1.17 5.00
CA ILE A 148 7.88 -2.22 5.02
C ILE A 148 7.99 -3.05 6.30
N GLY A 149 9.19 -3.53 6.64
CA GLY A 149 9.44 -4.31 7.86
C GLY A 149 9.10 -3.54 9.14
N LEU A 150 9.45 -2.25 9.20
CA LEU A 150 9.10 -1.38 10.31
C LEU A 150 7.58 -1.21 10.45
N MET A 151 6.87 -0.99 9.35
CA MET A 151 5.41 -0.86 9.37
C MET A 151 4.73 -2.16 9.77
N PHE A 152 5.26 -3.31 9.39
CA PHE A 152 4.79 -4.60 9.85
C PHE A 152 4.90 -4.72 11.37
N ALA A 153 6.07 -4.45 11.94
CA ALA A 153 6.30 -4.51 13.38
C ALA A 153 5.39 -3.54 14.15
N LEU A 154 5.27 -2.30 13.68
CA LEU A 154 4.38 -1.31 14.29
C LEU A 154 2.92 -1.74 14.23
N SER A 155 2.48 -2.34 13.12
CA SER A 155 1.11 -2.81 12.94
C SER A 155 0.74 -3.93 13.90
N LEU A 156 1.64 -4.87 14.17
CA LEU A 156 1.39 -5.95 15.12
C LEU A 156 1.08 -5.43 16.52
N VAL A 157 1.75 -4.35 16.93
CA VAL A 157 1.54 -3.72 18.23
C VAL A 157 0.32 -2.79 18.24
N ALA A 158 0.16 -1.99 17.17
CA ALA A 158 -0.87 -0.96 17.12
C ALA A 158 -2.27 -1.51 16.76
N ALA A 159 -2.36 -2.58 15.97
CA ALA A 159 -3.63 -3.06 15.46
C ALA A 159 -4.65 -3.47 16.52
N PRO A 160 -4.30 -4.22 17.58
CA PRO A 160 -5.25 -4.55 18.63
C PRO A 160 -5.79 -3.31 19.36
N ALA A 161 -4.91 -2.34 19.66
CA ALA A 161 -5.30 -1.10 20.34
C ALA A 161 -6.21 -0.25 19.43
N LEU A 162 -5.87 -0.09 18.16
CA LEU A 162 -6.70 0.63 17.20
C LEU A 162 -8.05 -0.06 16.99
N ASN A 163 -8.07 -1.37 16.86
CA ASN A 163 -9.32 -2.13 16.74
C ASN A 163 -10.23 -1.97 17.97
N ALA A 164 -9.66 -1.86 19.16
CA ALA A 164 -10.43 -1.62 20.39
C ALA A 164 -11.08 -0.23 20.41
N VAL A 165 -10.43 0.80 19.82
CA VAL A 165 -10.89 2.19 19.83
C VAL A 165 -11.80 2.51 18.65
N ILE A 166 -11.40 2.16 17.42
CA ILE A 166 -12.09 2.57 16.19
C ILE A 166 -12.73 1.39 15.44
N GLY A 167 -12.51 0.17 15.88
CA GLY A 167 -13.03 -1.04 15.24
C GLY A 167 -12.42 -1.32 13.87
N LEU A 168 -12.87 -2.40 13.24
CA LEU A 168 -12.41 -2.83 11.92
C LEU A 168 -12.76 -1.78 10.84
N SER A 169 -13.99 -1.24 10.86
CA SER A 169 -14.42 -0.19 9.93
C SER A 169 -13.56 1.06 10.03
N GLY A 170 -13.22 1.48 11.27
CA GLY A 170 -12.32 2.61 11.50
C GLY A 170 -10.91 2.39 10.95
N ILE A 171 -10.38 1.16 11.04
CA ILE A 171 -9.09 0.80 10.44
C ILE A 171 -9.16 0.89 8.91
N PHE A 172 -10.24 0.44 8.29
CA PHE A 172 -10.42 0.58 6.85
C PHE A 172 -10.54 2.05 6.42
N ILE A 173 -11.27 2.89 7.19
CA ILE A 173 -11.35 4.34 6.94
C ILE A 173 -9.95 4.97 7.03
N LEU A 174 -9.21 4.67 8.10
CA LEU A 174 -7.84 5.17 8.29
C LEU A 174 -6.95 4.81 7.10
N THR A 175 -7.03 3.56 6.64
CA THR A 175 -6.26 3.06 5.48
C THR A 175 -6.62 3.81 4.19
N GLY A 176 -7.90 4.07 3.96
CA GLY A 176 -8.38 4.84 2.80
C GLY A 176 -7.91 6.30 2.85
N LEU A 177 -8.00 6.94 4.03
CA LEU A 177 -7.54 8.32 4.23
C LEU A 177 -6.02 8.45 4.02
N LEU A 178 -5.24 7.52 4.53
CA LEU A 178 -3.79 7.48 4.30
C LEU A 178 -3.47 7.40 2.80
N ALA A 179 -4.20 6.59 2.03
CA ALA A 179 -4.02 6.51 0.58
C ALA A 179 -4.33 7.85 -0.11
N LEU A 180 -5.35 8.59 0.33
CA LEU A 180 -5.70 9.90 -0.21
C LEU A 180 -4.68 11.00 0.15
N VAL A 181 -4.10 10.96 1.34
CA VAL A 181 -3.00 11.87 1.73
C VAL A 181 -1.81 11.72 0.77
N TYR A 182 -1.49 10.49 0.38
CA TYR A 182 -0.42 10.25 -0.60
C TYR A 182 -0.77 10.67 -2.01
N PHE A 183 -2.00 10.50 -2.41
CA PHE A 183 -2.49 11.10 -3.65
C PHE A 183 -2.17 12.60 -3.71
N GLY A 184 -2.52 13.33 -2.66
CA GLY A 184 -2.20 14.77 -2.53
C GLY A 184 -0.69 15.06 -2.63
N SER A 185 0.13 14.29 -1.93
CA SER A 185 1.60 14.46 -1.95
C SER A 185 2.22 14.21 -3.33
N ILE A 186 1.72 13.22 -4.08
CA ILE A 186 2.22 12.94 -5.45
C ILE A 186 1.80 14.05 -6.40
N VAL A 187 0.59 14.59 -6.28
CA VAL A 187 0.10 15.71 -7.11
C VAL A 187 0.90 16.98 -6.85
N VAL A 188 1.19 17.29 -5.60
CA VAL A 188 2.01 18.47 -5.22
C VAL A 188 3.46 18.36 -5.71
N LEU A 189 4.03 17.16 -5.77
CA LEU A 189 5.38 16.93 -6.35
C LEU A 189 5.40 17.09 -7.90
N GLN A 190 4.26 17.41 -8.51
CA GLN A 190 4.16 17.70 -9.96
C GLN A 190 4.35 19.20 -10.29
N GLN A 191 4.39 20.07 -9.30
CA GLN A 191 4.70 21.51 -9.45
C GLN A 191 6.18 21.78 -9.14
#